data_c82377070bc22627ee27afb00db74e42
#
_entry.id   c82377070bc22627ee27afb00db74e42
#
_cell.length_a   1.000
_cell.length_b   1.000
_cell.length_c   1.000
_cell.angle_alpha   90.00
_cell.angle_beta   90.00
_cell.angle_gamma   90.00
#
_symmetry.space_group_name_H-M   'P 1'
#
loop_
_entity.id
_entity.type
_entity.pdbx_description
1 polymer ?
#
loop_
_entity_poly.entity_id
_entity_poly.type
_entity_poly.pdbx_seq_one_letter_code
_entity_poly.pdbx_strand_id
1 'polypeptide(L)'
;MSKHKWSLANARCSVAFSWSVVRLGSDRHGAWLGSRRGNPVRQPDGRQEAQRHDAVWVIDENTWWLTAFWFTPETDLTIDICTPPTLEGETWSFVDLELDLFRRADGQAAIVDQEEFDLLAASGLVAESEVQKAADTARELLRSSRPDRSRLAMPRCPGSKPCAHSRPSVSRTVCGGAGVG
;
A
#
# COMPACT_ATOMS: atom_id res chain seq x y z
N MET A 1 14.13 -9.37 3.44
CA MET A 1 13.67 -8.12 4.12
C MET A 1 13.31 -8.45 5.55
N SER A 2 13.54 -7.52 6.45
CA SER A 2 13.18 -7.63 7.87
C SER A 2 12.45 -6.36 8.32
N LYS A 3 11.22 -6.51 8.78
CA LYS A 3 10.40 -5.46 9.39
C LYS A 3 10.51 -5.60 10.91
N HIS A 4 10.97 -4.56 11.58
CA HIS A 4 11.09 -4.51 13.03
C HIS A 4 9.92 -3.71 13.60
N LYS A 5 9.46 -4.10 14.79
CA LYS A 5 8.43 -3.38 15.54
C LYS A 5 8.82 -3.20 16.99
N TRP A 6 8.34 -2.15 17.61
CA TRP A 6 8.43 -1.95 19.05
C TRP A 6 7.33 -2.76 19.77
N SER A 7 7.73 -3.47 20.79
CA SER A 7 6.78 -4.10 21.71
C SER A 7 6.56 -3.19 22.91
N LEU A 8 5.35 -2.66 23.04
CA LEU A 8 4.97 -1.82 24.18
C LEU A 8 5.02 -2.60 25.51
N ALA A 9 4.83 -3.92 25.47
CA ALA A 9 4.79 -4.76 26.66
C ALA A 9 6.16 -4.94 27.33
N ASN A 10 7.27 -4.90 26.55
CA ASN A 10 8.63 -5.15 27.06
C ASN A 10 9.66 -4.11 26.65
N ALA A 11 9.24 -3.03 25.99
CA ALA A 11 10.07 -1.93 25.52
C ALA A 11 11.25 -2.40 24.62
N ARG A 12 11.02 -3.40 23.77
CA ARG A 12 12.02 -3.97 22.86
C ARG A 12 11.63 -3.78 21.41
N CYS A 13 12.60 -3.36 20.60
CA CYS A 13 12.51 -3.42 19.15
C CYS A 13 13.09 -4.77 18.68
N SER A 14 12.32 -5.53 17.92
CA SER A 14 12.73 -6.84 17.42
C SER A 14 12.14 -7.10 16.04
N VAL A 15 12.69 -8.09 15.33
CA VAL A 15 12.15 -8.55 14.05
C VAL A 15 10.72 -9.06 14.28
N ALA A 16 9.75 -8.37 13.71
CA ALA A 16 8.35 -8.77 13.70
C ALA A 16 8.05 -9.68 12.51
N PHE A 17 8.49 -9.28 11.30
CA PHE A 17 8.27 -10.04 10.08
C PHE A 17 9.56 -10.14 9.28
N SER A 18 9.76 -11.26 8.59
CA SER A 18 10.83 -11.37 7.61
C SER A 18 10.41 -12.24 6.42
N TRP A 19 10.86 -11.87 5.23
CA TRP A 19 10.54 -12.56 3.98
C TRP A 19 11.65 -12.36 2.94
N SER A 20 11.73 -13.30 2.00
CA SER A 20 12.64 -13.22 0.89
C SER A 20 12.10 -12.30 -0.21
N VAL A 21 13.00 -11.58 -0.87
CA VAL A 21 12.68 -10.76 -2.04
C VAL A 21 13.72 -10.98 -3.12
N VAL A 22 13.36 -10.76 -4.36
CA VAL A 22 14.25 -10.78 -5.51
C VAL A 22 14.51 -9.33 -5.93
N ARG A 23 15.76 -8.94 -6.10
CA ARG A 23 16.11 -7.63 -6.64
C ARG A 23 15.73 -7.56 -8.11
N LEU A 24 14.87 -6.62 -8.46
CA LEU A 24 14.42 -6.36 -9.83
C LEU A 24 15.25 -5.29 -10.53
N GLY A 25 15.84 -4.37 -9.75
CA GLY A 25 16.66 -3.27 -10.25
C GLY A 25 16.70 -2.10 -9.28
N SER A 26 17.11 -0.94 -9.76
CA SER A 26 17.07 0.33 -9.03
C SER A 26 16.97 1.50 -10.02
N ASP A 27 16.34 2.58 -9.58
CA ASP A 27 16.24 3.85 -10.29
C ASP A 27 16.28 5.02 -9.31
N ARG A 28 15.83 6.22 -9.75
CA ARG A 28 15.75 7.43 -8.91
C ARG A 28 14.81 7.31 -7.70
N HIS A 29 13.95 6.28 -7.65
CA HIS A 29 12.99 6.07 -6.58
C HIS A 29 13.49 5.08 -5.53
N GLY A 30 14.63 4.43 -5.77
CA GLY A 30 15.23 3.46 -4.87
C GLY A 30 15.44 2.08 -5.50
N ALA A 31 15.57 1.07 -4.64
CA ALA A 31 15.69 -0.32 -5.05
C ALA A 31 14.29 -0.94 -5.23
N TRP A 32 14.12 -1.66 -6.34
CA TRP A 32 12.89 -2.38 -6.70
C TRP A 32 13.08 -3.85 -6.37
N LEU A 33 12.18 -4.39 -5.55
CA LEU A 33 12.26 -5.75 -5.02
C LEU A 33 10.94 -6.48 -5.31
N GLY A 34 11.03 -7.71 -5.79
CA GLY A 34 9.86 -8.54 -6.11
C GLY A 34 9.63 -9.63 -5.06
N SER A 35 8.38 -9.94 -4.80
CA SER A 35 7.95 -11.04 -3.94
C SER A 35 6.72 -11.72 -4.55
N ARG A 36 6.73 -13.04 -4.63
CA ARG A 36 5.68 -13.84 -5.26
C ARG A 36 4.66 -14.35 -4.25
N ARG A 37 3.44 -14.54 -4.71
CA ARG A 37 2.45 -15.34 -3.99
C ARG A 37 3.04 -16.70 -3.59
N GLY A 38 2.75 -17.12 -2.36
CA GLY A 38 3.31 -18.35 -1.77
C GLY A 38 4.67 -18.19 -1.12
N ASN A 39 5.32 -17.02 -1.26
CA ASN A 39 6.56 -16.73 -0.56
C ASN A 39 6.35 -16.82 0.95
N PRO A 40 7.20 -17.55 1.70
CA PRO A 40 7.06 -17.65 3.15
C PRO A 40 7.38 -16.31 3.82
N VAL A 41 6.46 -15.85 4.64
CA VAL A 41 6.61 -14.70 5.53
C VAL A 41 6.70 -15.23 6.96
N ARG A 42 7.83 -15.03 7.62
CA ARG A 42 8.01 -15.40 9.02
C ARG A 42 7.29 -14.38 9.90
N GLN A 43 6.47 -14.88 10.79
CA GLN A 43 5.66 -14.12 11.74
C GLN A 43 6.44 -13.86 13.06
N PRO A 44 5.99 -12.92 13.92
CA PRO A 44 6.64 -12.62 15.21
C PRO A 44 6.77 -13.83 16.15
N ASP A 45 5.84 -14.77 16.07
CA ASP A 45 5.84 -16.01 16.87
C ASP A 45 6.67 -17.16 16.23
N GLY A 46 7.37 -16.87 15.12
CA GLY A 46 8.22 -17.81 14.39
C GLY A 46 7.47 -18.69 13.38
N ARG A 47 6.13 -18.67 13.34
CA ARG A 47 5.36 -19.34 12.30
C ARG A 47 5.68 -18.75 10.91
N GLN A 48 5.42 -19.53 9.88
CA GLN A 48 5.50 -19.05 8.51
C GLN A 48 4.11 -19.07 7.88
N GLU A 49 3.75 -17.97 7.25
CA GLU A 49 2.55 -17.86 6.45
C GLU A 49 2.91 -17.58 5.00
N ALA A 50 2.14 -18.14 4.08
CA ALA A 50 2.34 -17.89 2.67
C ALA A 50 1.81 -16.50 2.30
N GLN A 51 2.62 -15.70 1.61
CA GLN A 51 2.18 -14.44 1.02
C GLN A 51 0.99 -14.69 0.08
N ARG A 52 -0.06 -13.90 0.22
CA ARG A 52 -1.33 -14.13 -0.50
C ARG A 52 -1.31 -13.66 -1.96
N HIS A 53 -0.51 -12.65 -2.26
CA HIS A 53 -0.47 -11.98 -3.57
C HIS A 53 0.97 -11.69 -3.98
N ASP A 54 1.21 -11.53 -5.27
CA ASP A 54 2.47 -10.97 -5.76
C ASP A 54 2.58 -9.52 -5.29
N ALA A 55 3.81 -9.07 -5.01
CA ALA A 55 4.09 -7.69 -4.65
C ALA A 55 5.40 -7.19 -5.24
N VAL A 56 5.45 -5.89 -5.51
CA VAL A 56 6.67 -5.16 -5.83
C VAL A 56 6.87 -4.08 -4.78
N TRP A 57 8.05 -4.08 -4.19
CA TRP A 57 8.46 -3.14 -3.14
C TRP A 57 9.40 -2.10 -3.72
N VAL A 58 9.27 -0.87 -3.26
CA VAL A 58 10.25 0.21 -3.51
C VAL A 58 10.78 0.66 -2.17
N ILE A 59 12.11 0.69 -2.04
CA ILE A 59 12.81 1.00 -0.79
C ILE A 59 14.00 1.92 -1.08
N ASP A 60 14.18 2.97 -0.26
CA ASP A 60 15.28 3.92 -0.35
C ASP A 60 15.79 4.25 1.06
N GLU A 61 17.10 4.22 1.27
CA GLU A 61 17.76 4.49 2.56
C GLU A 61 17.58 5.95 3.04
N ASN A 62 17.11 6.85 2.19
CA ASN A 62 16.90 8.26 2.50
C ASN A 62 15.44 8.63 2.80
N THR A 63 14.53 7.66 2.74
CA THR A 63 13.10 7.90 2.95
C THR A 63 12.62 7.36 4.31
N TRP A 64 11.60 8.01 4.87
CA TRP A 64 10.92 7.55 6.08
C TRP A 64 9.69 6.70 5.74
N TRP A 65 9.75 6.00 4.65
CA TRP A 65 8.67 5.14 4.15
C TRP A 65 9.20 4.13 3.16
N LEU A 66 8.48 3.06 2.99
CA LEU A 66 8.63 2.15 1.87
C LEU A 66 7.25 1.86 1.24
N THR A 67 7.22 1.52 -0.02
CA THR A 67 5.97 1.25 -0.75
C THR A 67 5.91 -0.21 -1.18
N ALA A 68 4.73 -0.81 -1.03
CA ALA A 68 4.40 -2.10 -1.65
C ALA A 68 3.26 -1.91 -2.65
N PHE A 69 3.50 -2.26 -3.91
CA PHE A 69 2.47 -2.40 -4.94
C PHE A 69 1.95 -3.83 -4.90
N TRP A 70 0.65 -3.98 -4.67
CA TRP A 70 0.00 -5.27 -4.56
C TRP A 70 -0.77 -5.61 -5.83
N PHE A 71 -0.61 -6.82 -6.32
CA PHE A 71 -1.37 -7.30 -7.48
C PHE A 71 -2.69 -7.94 -7.01
N THR A 72 -3.59 -7.11 -6.49
CA THR A 72 -4.93 -7.48 -6.01
C THR A 72 -6.00 -6.57 -6.64
N PRO A 73 -7.27 -7.03 -6.71
CA PRO A 73 -8.35 -6.18 -7.21
C PRO A 73 -8.71 -5.00 -6.30
N GLU A 74 -8.47 -5.14 -4.99
CA GLU A 74 -8.96 -4.18 -3.98
C GLU A 74 -7.93 -3.11 -3.63
N THR A 75 -6.66 -3.52 -3.57
CA THR A 75 -5.56 -2.68 -3.09
C THR A 75 -4.56 -2.45 -4.19
N ASP A 76 -4.25 -1.19 -4.43
CA ASP A 76 -3.23 -0.80 -5.40
C ASP A 76 -1.85 -0.70 -4.72
N LEU A 77 -1.77 -0.01 -3.59
CA LEU A 77 -0.52 0.10 -2.85
C LEU A 77 -0.75 0.31 -1.35
N THR A 78 0.25 -0.09 -0.57
CA THR A 78 0.46 0.32 0.81
C THR A 78 1.77 1.07 0.94
N ILE A 79 1.84 2.01 1.88
CA ILE A 79 3.06 2.71 2.25
C ILE A 79 3.22 2.57 3.75
N ASP A 80 4.23 1.85 4.17
CA ASP A 80 4.62 1.74 5.58
C ASP A 80 5.48 2.95 5.95
N ILE A 81 5.08 3.74 6.94
CA ILE A 81 5.91 4.77 7.53
C ILE A 81 6.89 4.11 8.48
N CYS A 82 8.17 4.30 8.24
CA CYS A 82 9.23 3.60 8.97
C CYS A 82 10.45 4.48 9.14
N THR A 83 11.39 4.06 9.99
CA THR A 83 12.73 4.65 9.99
C THR A 83 13.40 4.46 8.63
N PRO A 84 14.34 5.31 8.23
CA PRO A 84 15.10 5.10 7.00
C PRO A 84 15.62 3.66 6.93
N PRO A 85 15.28 2.92 5.86
CA PRO A 85 15.72 1.54 5.70
C PRO A 85 17.23 1.43 5.60
N THR A 86 17.79 0.36 6.12
CA THR A 86 19.23 0.04 6.03
C THR A 86 19.45 -1.25 5.26
N LEU A 87 20.55 -1.31 4.50
CA LEU A 87 20.99 -2.51 3.81
C LEU A 87 22.24 -3.06 4.45
N GLU A 88 22.14 -4.21 5.09
CA GLU A 88 23.26 -4.94 5.66
C GLU A 88 23.47 -6.28 4.93
N GLY A 89 24.57 -6.38 4.18
CA GLY A 89 24.78 -7.49 3.27
C GLY A 89 23.68 -7.55 2.21
N GLU A 90 22.85 -8.60 2.23
CA GLU A 90 21.70 -8.78 1.34
C GLU A 90 20.35 -8.52 2.05
N THR A 91 20.37 -8.02 3.28
CA THR A 91 19.17 -7.85 4.08
C THR A 91 18.81 -6.38 4.23
N TRP A 92 17.66 -6.00 3.67
CA TRP A 92 17.01 -4.74 4.00
C TRP A 92 16.30 -4.85 5.34
N SER A 93 16.51 -3.86 6.22
CA SER A 93 15.90 -3.77 7.54
C SER A 93 15.32 -2.38 7.78
N PHE A 94 14.19 -2.30 8.45
CA PHE A 94 13.54 -1.05 8.83
C PHE A 94 12.71 -1.24 10.09
N VAL A 95 12.48 -0.17 10.84
CA VAL A 95 11.58 -0.15 11.98
C VAL A 95 10.26 0.48 11.56
N ASP A 96 9.20 -0.26 11.67
CA ASP A 96 7.83 0.20 11.46
C ASP A 96 7.42 1.16 12.59
N LEU A 97 6.85 2.29 12.23
CA LEU A 97 6.39 3.31 13.17
C LEU A 97 4.87 3.27 13.39
N GLU A 98 4.23 2.16 13.00
CA GLU A 98 2.80 1.88 13.21
C GLU A 98 1.86 2.90 12.55
N LEU A 99 2.28 3.56 11.49
CA LEU A 99 1.47 4.50 10.72
C LEU A 99 1.58 4.16 9.25
N ASP A 100 0.47 3.78 8.64
CA ASP A 100 0.47 3.32 7.26
C ASP A 100 -0.45 4.16 6.39
N LEU A 101 -0.14 4.25 5.10
CA LEU A 101 -1.05 4.72 4.08
C LEU A 101 -1.51 3.55 3.23
N PHE A 102 -2.77 3.56 2.95
CA PHE A 102 -3.41 2.60 2.08
C PHE A 102 -4.06 3.32 0.90
N ARG A 103 -3.81 2.85 -0.32
CA ARG A 103 -4.51 3.32 -1.52
C ARG A 103 -5.26 2.18 -2.17
N ARG A 104 -6.55 2.39 -2.39
CA ARG A 104 -7.45 1.47 -3.09
C ARG A 104 -7.28 1.60 -4.60
N ALA A 105 -7.73 0.59 -5.32
CA ALA A 105 -7.71 0.59 -6.79
C ALA A 105 -8.55 1.71 -7.43
N ASP A 106 -9.53 2.28 -6.70
CA ASP A 106 -10.30 3.46 -7.14
C ASP A 106 -9.55 4.79 -6.93
N GLY A 107 -8.32 4.74 -6.40
CA GLY A 107 -7.47 5.89 -6.14
C GLY A 107 -7.75 6.61 -4.80
N GLN A 108 -8.70 6.14 -3.99
CA GLN A 108 -8.90 6.68 -2.64
C GLN A 108 -7.73 6.26 -1.75
N ALA A 109 -7.13 7.24 -1.06
CA ALA A 109 -6.05 7.03 -0.12
C ALA A 109 -6.44 7.49 1.28
N ALA A 110 -6.00 6.75 2.29
CA ALA A 110 -6.22 7.06 3.70
C ALA A 110 -4.99 6.67 4.52
N ILE A 111 -4.80 7.38 5.64
CA ILE A 111 -3.92 6.94 6.72
C ILE A 111 -4.70 5.93 7.56
N VAL A 112 -4.04 4.86 7.94
CA VAL A 112 -4.56 3.79 8.80
C VAL A 112 -3.61 3.58 9.99
N ASP A 113 -4.06 2.82 10.98
CA ASP A 113 -3.31 2.45 12.18
C ASP A 113 -2.91 3.66 13.06
N GLN A 114 -3.72 4.74 13.00
CA GLN A 114 -3.47 5.96 13.78
C GLN A 114 -3.47 5.69 15.29
N GLU A 115 -4.29 4.76 15.78
CA GLU A 115 -4.37 4.43 17.21
C GLU A 115 -3.09 3.73 17.68
N GLU A 116 -2.53 2.84 16.88
CA GLU A 116 -1.26 2.15 17.14
C GLU A 116 -0.09 3.15 17.16
N PHE A 117 -0.08 4.07 16.21
CA PHE A 117 0.91 5.16 16.18
C PHE A 117 0.83 6.06 17.40
N ASP A 118 -0.37 6.46 17.82
CA ASP A 118 -0.57 7.32 18.99
C ASP A 118 -0.10 6.62 20.28
N LEU A 119 -0.33 5.31 20.40
CA LEU A 119 0.17 4.50 21.52
C LEU A 119 1.69 4.40 21.51
N LEU A 120 2.31 4.19 20.35
CA LEU A 120 3.77 4.16 20.20
C LEU A 120 4.36 5.52 20.56
N ALA A 121 3.80 6.61 20.07
CA ALA A 121 4.23 7.97 20.37
C ALA A 121 4.16 8.29 21.88
N ALA A 122 3.07 7.91 22.54
CA ALA A 122 2.88 8.12 23.98
C ALA A 122 3.79 7.24 24.85
N SER A 123 4.32 6.15 24.33
CA SER A 123 5.17 5.21 25.08
C SER A 123 6.55 5.76 25.41
N GLY A 124 7.06 6.75 24.67
CA GLY A 124 8.42 7.26 24.79
C GLY A 124 9.52 6.31 24.27
N LEU A 125 9.15 5.21 23.58
CA LEU A 125 10.10 4.26 22.99
C LEU A 125 10.75 4.78 21.70
N VAL A 126 10.10 5.73 21.05
CA VAL A 126 10.55 6.42 19.85
C VAL A 126 10.80 7.88 20.20
N ALA A 127 11.86 8.47 19.67
CA ALA A 127 12.17 9.88 19.95
C ALA A 127 11.06 10.80 19.40
N GLU A 128 10.75 11.88 20.12
CA GLU A 128 9.71 12.84 19.70
C GLU A 128 9.95 13.38 18.27
N SER A 129 11.22 13.60 17.90
CA SER A 129 11.60 14.04 16.56
C SER A 129 11.27 13.01 15.48
N GLU A 130 11.38 11.72 15.79
CA GLU A 130 11.02 10.64 14.87
C GLU A 130 9.49 10.51 14.73
N VAL A 131 8.75 10.63 15.85
CA VAL A 131 7.29 10.70 15.86
C VAL A 131 6.80 11.86 15.00
N GLN A 132 7.36 13.04 15.18
CA GLN A 132 7.01 14.22 14.38
C GLN A 132 7.33 14.01 12.90
N LYS A 133 8.51 13.43 12.59
CA LYS A 133 8.92 13.14 11.22
C LYS A 133 7.99 12.13 10.53
N ALA A 134 7.61 11.07 11.25
CA ALA A 134 6.65 10.07 10.75
C ALA A 134 5.30 10.71 10.41
N ALA A 135 4.74 11.50 11.33
CA ALA A 135 3.47 12.18 11.14
C ALA A 135 3.51 13.18 9.97
N ASP A 136 4.61 13.92 9.81
CA ASP A 136 4.79 14.85 8.68
C ASP A 136 4.89 14.11 7.36
N THR A 137 5.65 13.02 7.33
CA THR A 137 5.82 12.16 6.16
C THR A 137 4.48 11.58 5.71
N ALA A 138 3.68 11.02 6.61
CA ALA A 138 2.36 10.47 6.30
C ALA A 138 1.42 11.54 5.71
N ARG A 139 1.39 12.73 6.30
CA ARG A 139 0.58 13.85 5.82
C ARG A 139 1.01 14.35 4.43
N GLU A 140 2.30 14.39 4.15
CA GLU A 140 2.82 14.78 2.84
C GLU A 140 2.46 13.75 1.77
N LEU A 141 2.68 12.46 2.05
CA LEU A 141 2.34 11.36 1.17
C LEU A 141 0.83 11.31 0.88
N LEU A 142 -0.03 11.50 1.89
CA LEU A 142 -1.48 11.55 1.69
C LEU A 142 -1.88 12.72 0.77
N ARG A 143 -1.25 13.89 0.91
CA ARG A 143 -1.51 15.04 0.03
C ARG A 143 -1.11 14.77 -1.41
N SER A 144 0.04 14.14 -1.63
CA SER A 144 0.56 13.81 -2.96
C SER A 144 -0.17 12.63 -3.61
N SER A 145 -0.80 11.75 -2.82
CA SER A 145 -1.58 10.60 -3.30
C SER A 145 -2.98 10.98 -3.79
N ARG A 146 -3.45 12.20 -3.54
CA ARG A 146 -4.75 12.68 -4.05
C ARG A 146 -4.67 12.87 -5.56
N PRO A 147 -5.60 12.28 -6.34
CA PRO A 147 -5.62 12.51 -7.78
C PRO A 147 -5.80 14.01 -8.04
N ASP A 148 -4.89 14.57 -8.81
CA ASP A 148 -4.99 15.97 -9.27
C ASP A 148 -6.20 16.06 -10.22
N ARG A 149 -7.35 16.43 -9.67
CA ARG A 149 -8.59 16.64 -10.44
C ARG A 149 -8.43 17.69 -11.54
N SER A 150 -7.42 18.56 -11.49
CA SER A 150 -7.16 19.56 -12.52
C SER A 150 -6.58 18.93 -13.80
N ARG A 151 -5.91 17.78 -13.70
CA ARG A 151 -5.36 17.06 -14.86
C ARG A 151 -6.36 16.13 -15.56
N LEU A 152 -7.51 15.85 -14.95
CA LEU A 152 -8.60 15.05 -15.54
C LEU A 152 -9.62 15.89 -16.32
N ALA A 153 -9.45 17.18 -16.42
CA ALA A 153 -10.15 17.98 -17.40
C ALA A 153 -9.60 17.61 -18.78
N MET A 154 -10.16 16.58 -19.40
CA MET A 154 -9.93 16.32 -20.83
C MET A 154 -10.14 17.64 -21.59
N PRO A 155 -9.21 18.03 -22.48
CA PRO A 155 -9.42 19.19 -23.34
C PRO A 155 -10.74 18.93 -24.09
N ARG A 156 -11.75 19.80 -23.89
CA ARG A 156 -12.96 19.76 -24.69
C ARG A 156 -12.54 19.98 -26.14
N CYS A 157 -12.72 18.97 -26.97
CA CYS A 157 -12.56 19.16 -28.40
C CYS A 157 -13.50 20.30 -28.84
N PRO A 158 -12.98 21.39 -29.42
CA PRO A 158 -13.83 22.44 -29.93
C PRO A 158 -14.61 21.87 -31.13
N GLY A 159 -15.91 21.66 -30.97
CA GLY A 159 -16.79 21.33 -32.08
C GLY A 159 -17.62 20.03 -32.00
N SER A 160 -17.55 19.24 -30.93
CA SER A 160 -18.45 18.08 -30.81
C SER A 160 -19.83 18.49 -30.29
N LYS A 161 -20.84 18.42 -31.18
CA LYS A 161 -22.26 18.45 -30.78
C LYS A 161 -22.55 17.25 -29.86
N PRO A 162 -23.44 17.39 -28.86
CA PRO A 162 -23.80 16.26 -28.01
C PRO A 162 -24.48 15.16 -28.85
N CYS A 163 -23.85 13.96 -28.87
CA CYS A 163 -24.51 12.77 -29.40
C CYS A 163 -25.71 12.44 -28.51
N ALA A 164 -26.89 12.54 -29.06
CA ALA A 164 -28.12 12.05 -28.45
C ALA A 164 -27.99 10.52 -28.32
N HIS A 165 -27.87 10.01 -27.12
CA HIS A 165 -27.95 8.58 -26.85
C HIS A 165 -29.38 8.11 -27.08
N SER A 166 -29.64 7.51 -28.25
CA SER A 166 -30.82 6.70 -28.49
C SER A 166 -30.74 5.46 -27.61
N ARG A 167 -31.66 5.30 -26.69
CA ARG A 167 -31.84 4.10 -25.88
C ARG A 167 -32.15 2.91 -26.82
N PRO A 168 -31.51 1.76 -26.69
CA PRO A 168 -31.96 0.55 -27.37
C PRO A 168 -33.28 0.12 -26.74
N SER A 169 -34.33 0.00 -27.59
CA SER A 169 -35.62 -0.58 -27.25
C SER A 169 -35.44 -2.09 -27.03
N VAL A 170 -35.65 -2.53 -25.80
CA VAL A 170 -35.75 -3.98 -25.51
C VAL A 170 -37.08 -4.48 -25.96
N SER A 171 -37.12 -5.19 -27.10
CA SER A 171 -38.25 -5.97 -27.55
C SER A 171 -38.45 -7.17 -26.62
N ARG A 172 -39.53 -7.15 -25.83
CA ARG A 172 -40.01 -8.34 -25.12
C ARG A 172 -40.67 -9.28 -26.15
N THR A 173 -39.98 -10.34 -26.48
CA THR A 173 -40.62 -11.49 -27.16
C THR A 173 -41.24 -12.37 -26.07
N VAL A 174 -42.55 -12.35 -26.03
CA VAL A 174 -43.37 -13.27 -25.25
C VAL A 174 -43.48 -14.57 -26.08
N CYS A 175 -42.83 -15.64 -25.67
CA CYS A 175 -43.12 -16.96 -26.17
C CYS A 175 -44.19 -17.58 -25.27
N GLY A 176 -45.40 -17.68 -25.87
CA GLY A 176 -46.54 -18.36 -25.31
C GLY A 176 -46.33 -19.88 -25.22
N GLY A 177 -46.98 -20.46 -24.24
CA GLY A 177 -46.96 -21.90 -24.00
C GLY A 177 -47.81 -22.72 -24.98
N ALA A 178 -47.51 -23.98 -25.02
CA ALA A 178 -48.39 -25.13 -25.31
C ALA A 178 -47.65 -26.33 -24.70
N GLY A 179 -48.13 -27.03 -23.87
CA GLY A 179 -49.10 -27.95 -23.43
C GLY A 179 -49.01 -29.29 -24.14
N VAL A 180 -49.17 -30.34 -23.35
CA VAL A 180 -49.54 -31.73 -23.70
C VAL A 180 -48.40 -32.77 -23.66
N GLY A 181 -48.64 -33.73 -22.78
CA GLY A 181 -48.06 -35.07 -22.77
C GLY A 181 -47.69 -35.53 -21.37
#